data_958f768d9a1f44674da416b7ee819f15
#
_entry.id   958f768d9a1f44674da416b7ee819f15
#
_cell.length_a   1.000
_cell.length_b   1.000
_cell.length_c   1.000
_cell.angle_alpha   90.00
_cell.angle_beta   90.00
_cell.angle_gamma   90.00
#
_symmetry.space_group_name_H-M   'P 1'
#
loop_
_entity.id
_entity.type
_entity.pdbx_description
1 polymer ?
#
loop_
_entity_poly.entity_id
_entity_poly.type
_entity_poly.pdbx_seq_one_letter_code
_entity_poly.pdbx_strand_id
1 'polypeptide(L)'
;MVKIEVGLYDSLMTELNKTEDNWSLTGAACSPKKVQWNYFGGIQDCAVSPAILPEDKPYITVFTDKDIASPFVGEIESKYKVVFLNECRQVHPFAYKWILSLENNFDFVVTHDESLLSRGPKYLKVASPGTTWIPDEKSKVYDKTKLLSHIASDKAWCQGHRLRHIITKMIENRFDVDFWGSSFEEFEKKDKYLCLKDYCFSITVMNAKIDNYFTETLVDTFRCGTIPIFWGCENLGEYFNEKGVLRFNNPKELIHILENLSEEKYYEMLPYAKENFNTAKNYTQIDDTVLEVILRAIERNKNAQ
;
A
#
# COMPACT_ATOMS: atom_id res chain seq x y z
N MET A 1 -2.39 24.92 4.70
CA MET A 1 -3.70 24.27 4.99
C MET A 1 -3.59 23.75 6.41
N VAL A 2 -4.59 23.99 7.26
CA VAL A 2 -4.57 23.47 8.64
C VAL A 2 -4.84 21.96 8.56
N LYS A 3 -3.96 21.14 9.15
CA LYS A 3 -4.15 19.69 9.24
C LYS A 3 -5.24 19.37 10.28
N ILE A 4 -6.00 18.30 10.05
CA ILE A 4 -6.98 17.79 11.01
C ILE A 4 -6.26 16.81 11.94
N GLU A 5 -6.35 17.04 13.25
CA GLU A 5 -5.78 16.15 14.26
C GLU A 5 -6.62 14.88 14.41
N VAL A 6 -5.96 13.73 14.30
CA VAL A 6 -6.57 12.41 14.40
C VAL A 6 -5.73 11.54 15.31
N GLY A 7 -6.37 10.85 16.25
CA GLY A 7 -5.73 9.85 17.09
C GLY A 7 -5.32 8.63 16.26
N LEU A 8 -4.13 8.09 16.53
CA LEU A 8 -3.62 6.87 15.89
C LEU A 8 -3.20 5.84 16.93
N TYR A 9 -3.78 4.65 16.83
CA TYR A 9 -3.38 3.50 17.60
C TYR A 9 -2.92 2.37 16.66
N ASP A 10 -1.61 2.18 16.57
CA ASP A 10 -0.96 1.29 15.62
C ASP A 10 0.33 0.70 16.21
N SER A 11 0.40 -0.62 16.33
CA SER A 11 1.57 -1.34 16.86
C SER A 11 2.71 -1.51 15.85
N LEU A 12 2.47 -1.22 14.58
CA LEU A 12 3.47 -1.31 13.52
C LEU A 12 4.22 -0.01 13.29
N MET A 13 3.82 1.07 14.00
CA MET A 13 4.51 2.36 13.90
C MET A 13 5.92 2.27 14.49
N THR A 14 6.89 2.65 13.70
CA THR A 14 8.31 2.72 14.05
C THR A 14 8.87 4.07 13.62
N GLU A 15 10.10 4.39 13.98
CA GLU A 15 10.78 5.60 13.50
C GLU A 15 10.82 5.68 11.96
N LEU A 16 10.74 4.53 11.26
CA LEU A 16 10.65 4.48 9.79
C LEU A 16 9.31 5.01 9.23
N ASN A 17 8.29 5.12 10.07
CA ASN A 17 7.00 5.70 9.73
C ASN A 17 6.92 7.20 10.06
N LYS A 18 7.95 7.74 10.72
CA LYS A 18 8.02 9.15 11.08
C LYS A 18 8.51 9.94 9.87
N THR A 19 7.76 10.97 9.52
CA THR A 19 8.17 11.99 8.56
C THR A 19 8.72 13.19 9.32
N GLU A 20 9.18 14.23 8.64
CA GLU A 20 9.80 15.40 9.26
C GLU A 20 8.93 16.05 10.36
N ASP A 21 7.62 16.13 10.13
CA ASP A 21 6.66 16.84 11.00
C ASP A 21 5.41 16.00 11.37
N ASN A 22 5.38 14.70 11.04
CA ASN A 22 4.19 13.88 11.18
C ASN A 22 4.53 12.39 11.20
N TRP A 23 3.51 11.54 11.32
CA TRP A 23 3.57 10.09 11.09
C TRP A 23 2.91 9.73 9.76
N SER A 24 3.25 8.58 9.19
CA SER A 24 2.58 7.99 8.02
C SER A 24 2.23 6.54 8.30
N LEU A 25 0.99 6.15 8.04
CA LEU A 25 0.49 4.78 8.24
C LEU A 25 1.30 3.70 7.51
N THR A 26 1.96 4.07 6.43
CA THR A 26 2.68 3.14 5.55
C THR A 26 4.16 3.45 5.40
N GLY A 27 4.66 4.45 6.12
CA GLY A 27 6.04 4.92 5.95
C GLY A 27 6.28 5.52 4.56
N ALA A 28 5.30 6.28 4.05
CA ALA A 28 5.42 7.00 2.79
C ALA A 28 6.61 7.97 2.77
N ALA A 29 7.19 8.20 1.60
CA ALA A 29 8.26 9.20 1.42
C ALA A 29 7.77 10.64 1.58
N CYS A 30 6.46 10.87 1.51
CA CYS A 30 5.83 12.19 1.61
C CYS A 30 5.03 12.30 2.91
N SER A 31 5.14 13.44 3.62
CA SER A 31 4.28 13.71 4.78
C SER A 31 2.81 13.87 4.38
N PRO A 32 1.87 13.36 5.20
CA PRO A 32 0.44 13.65 5.04
C PRO A 32 0.17 15.16 5.05
N LYS A 33 -0.70 15.61 4.15
CA LYS A 33 -1.00 17.04 3.97
C LYS A 33 -2.25 17.50 4.72
N LYS A 34 -3.19 16.58 4.97
CA LYS A 34 -4.52 16.88 5.52
C LYS A 34 -4.70 16.37 6.94
N VAL A 35 -4.02 15.28 7.31
CA VAL A 35 -4.07 14.70 8.64
C VAL A 35 -2.80 15.00 9.45
N GLN A 36 -2.97 15.28 10.74
CA GLN A 36 -1.92 15.25 11.74
C GLN A 36 -2.19 14.08 12.68
N TRP A 37 -1.29 13.10 12.69
CA TRP A 37 -1.43 11.93 13.53
C TRP A 37 -0.94 12.19 14.94
N ASN A 38 -1.81 11.99 15.93
CA ASN A 38 -1.46 11.95 17.35
C ASN A 38 -1.35 10.48 17.77
N TYR A 39 -0.11 9.97 17.78
CA TYR A 39 0.19 8.57 18.04
C TYR A 39 0.11 8.24 19.54
N PHE A 40 -0.69 7.24 19.91
CA PHE A 40 -0.93 6.84 21.31
C PHE A 40 -0.25 5.52 21.70
N GLY A 41 0.38 4.81 20.78
CA GLY A 41 0.92 3.48 21.02
C GLY A 41 0.23 2.40 20.20
N GLY A 42 0.41 1.15 20.59
CA GLY A 42 -0.12 -0.04 19.91
C GLY A 42 0.25 -1.31 20.69
N ILE A 43 -0.17 -2.48 20.19
CA ILE A 43 0.23 -3.78 20.76
C ILE A 43 1.62 -4.13 20.24
N GLN A 44 2.67 -3.94 21.06
CA GLN A 44 4.03 -4.34 20.72
C GLN A 44 4.34 -5.73 21.28
N ASP A 45 4.88 -6.63 20.46
CA ASP A 45 5.47 -7.94 20.79
C ASP A 45 4.75 -8.72 21.91
N CYS A 46 3.41 -8.86 21.81
CA CYS A 46 2.58 -9.51 22.82
C CYS A 46 2.58 -8.86 24.20
N ALA A 47 3.33 -7.80 24.42
CA ALA A 47 3.24 -6.96 25.59
C ALA A 47 2.34 -5.75 25.29
N VAL A 48 1.29 -5.61 26.03
CA VAL A 48 0.41 -4.44 25.95
C VAL A 48 1.16 -3.29 26.61
N SER A 49 1.80 -2.42 25.84
CA SER A 49 2.24 -1.13 26.36
C SER A 49 1.00 -0.32 26.72
N PRO A 50 0.89 0.22 27.94
CA PRO A 50 -0.22 1.08 28.26
C PRO A 50 -0.26 2.22 27.26
N ALA A 51 -1.40 2.42 26.60
CA ALA A 51 -1.63 3.57 25.75
C ALA A 51 -1.39 4.82 26.62
N ILE A 52 -0.60 5.76 26.13
CA ILE A 52 -0.59 7.10 26.73
C ILE A 52 -1.91 7.71 26.28
N LEU A 53 -2.93 7.58 27.12
CA LEU A 53 -4.26 8.14 26.83
C LEU A 53 -4.10 9.65 26.63
N PRO A 54 -4.63 10.23 25.53
CA PRO A 54 -4.56 11.67 25.32
C PRO A 54 -5.30 12.41 26.41
N GLU A 55 -4.74 13.53 26.89
CA GLU A 55 -5.39 14.40 27.86
C GLU A 55 -6.73 14.95 27.31
N ASP A 56 -6.74 15.27 26.02
CA ASP A 56 -7.94 15.68 25.29
C ASP A 56 -8.50 14.52 24.44
N LYS A 57 -9.84 14.37 24.46
CA LYS A 57 -10.54 13.35 23.67
C LYS A 57 -10.45 13.66 22.17
N PRO A 58 -9.77 12.86 21.36
CA PRO A 58 -9.71 13.12 19.92
C PRO A 58 -11.11 12.99 19.28
N TYR A 59 -11.36 13.81 18.25
CA TYR A 59 -12.62 13.71 17.51
C TYR A 59 -12.73 12.42 16.73
N ILE A 60 -11.63 11.93 16.14
CA ILE A 60 -11.51 10.66 15.43
C ILE A 60 -10.29 9.92 16.00
N THR A 61 -10.42 8.62 16.24
CA THR A 61 -9.28 7.71 16.47
C THR A 61 -9.31 6.58 15.46
N VAL A 62 -8.17 6.33 14.82
CA VAL A 62 -7.96 5.23 13.86
C VAL A 62 -7.16 4.12 14.54
N PHE A 63 -7.67 2.90 14.43
CA PHE A 63 -7.03 1.65 14.86
C PHE A 63 -6.68 0.83 13.62
N THR A 64 -5.46 0.33 13.53
CA THR A 64 -5.01 -0.36 12.33
C THR A 64 -4.89 -1.87 12.54
N ASP A 65 -5.26 -2.64 11.52
CA ASP A 65 -5.07 -4.09 11.41
C ASP A 65 -5.29 -4.85 12.73
N LYS A 66 -4.24 -5.42 13.34
CA LYS A 66 -4.35 -6.26 14.55
C LYS A 66 -4.72 -5.48 15.81
N ASP A 67 -4.51 -4.18 15.84
CA ASP A 67 -4.75 -3.32 17.01
C ASP A 67 -6.23 -3.14 17.34
N ILE A 68 -7.12 -3.53 16.44
CA ILE A 68 -8.57 -3.58 16.67
C ILE A 68 -8.97 -4.51 17.83
N ALA A 69 -8.13 -5.48 18.17
CA ALA A 69 -8.37 -6.42 19.28
C ALA A 69 -7.72 -5.97 20.61
N SER A 70 -7.13 -4.79 20.64
CA SER A 70 -6.55 -4.25 21.86
C SER A 70 -7.60 -4.02 22.94
N PRO A 71 -7.32 -4.38 24.22
CA PRO A 71 -8.21 -4.05 25.33
C PRO A 71 -8.43 -2.54 25.49
N PHE A 72 -7.49 -1.71 25.04
CA PHE A 72 -7.59 -0.25 25.08
C PHE A 72 -8.58 0.36 24.11
N VAL A 73 -9.11 -0.39 23.13
CA VAL A 73 -10.19 0.11 22.25
C VAL A 73 -11.38 0.63 23.07
N GLY A 74 -11.71 -0.03 24.19
CA GLY A 74 -12.76 0.43 25.12
C GLY A 74 -12.39 1.68 25.91
N GLU A 75 -11.12 1.83 26.30
CA GLU A 75 -10.61 2.89 27.18
C GLU A 75 -10.33 4.20 26.43
N ILE A 76 -9.94 4.11 25.16
CA ILE A 76 -9.69 5.31 24.34
C ILE A 76 -11.04 5.96 24.02
N GLU A 77 -11.29 7.12 24.62
CA GLU A 77 -12.48 7.91 24.35
C GLU A 77 -12.27 8.81 23.13
N SER A 78 -13.10 8.64 22.11
CA SER A 78 -13.18 9.51 20.94
C SER A 78 -14.60 9.55 20.41
N LYS A 79 -14.97 10.62 19.70
CA LYS A 79 -16.31 10.73 19.13
C LYS A 79 -16.56 9.70 18.02
N TYR A 80 -15.53 9.40 17.23
CA TYR A 80 -15.58 8.37 16.20
C TYR A 80 -14.38 7.44 16.34
N LYS A 81 -14.64 6.15 16.46
CA LYS A 81 -13.64 5.09 16.43
C LYS A 81 -13.67 4.43 15.05
N VAL A 82 -12.56 4.40 14.38
CA VAL A 82 -12.44 3.93 13.01
C VAL A 82 -11.39 2.83 12.91
N VAL A 83 -11.69 1.78 12.18
CA VAL A 83 -10.71 0.77 11.79
C VAL A 83 -10.15 1.08 10.42
N PHE A 84 -8.85 0.94 10.23
CA PHE A 84 -8.22 0.86 8.92
C PHE A 84 -7.56 -0.50 8.76
N LEU A 85 -8.13 -1.34 7.88
CA LEU A 85 -7.53 -2.61 7.48
C LEU A 85 -6.62 -2.34 6.28
N ASN A 86 -5.35 -2.08 6.58
CA ASN A 86 -4.33 -1.67 5.63
C ASN A 86 -3.82 -2.85 4.80
N GLU A 87 -3.47 -3.95 5.46
CA GLU A 87 -2.90 -5.12 4.83
C GLU A 87 -3.98 -6.13 4.39
N CYS A 88 -3.65 -6.98 3.42
CA CYS A 88 -4.57 -8.01 2.96
C CYS A 88 -4.74 -9.16 3.97
N ARG A 89 -5.82 -9.95 3.79
CA ARG A 89 -6.12 -11.13 4.64
C ARG A 89 -4.98 -12.13 4.77
N GLN A 90 -4.10 -12.23 3.78
CA GLN A 90 -2.98 -13.17 3.83
C GLN A 90 -1.85 -12.70 4.75
N VAL A 91 -1.72 -11.39 4.94
CA VAL A 91 -0.73 -10.77 5.84
C VAL A 91 -1.28 -10.68 7.26
N HIS A 92 -2.51 -10.22 7.44
CA HIS A 92 -3.18 -10.07 8.73
C HIS A 92 -4.50 -10.84 8.84
N PRO A 93 -4.51 -12.20 8.78
CA PRO A 93 -5.75 -13.00 8.75
C PRO A 93 -6.61 -12.82 10.01
N PHE A 94 -5.99 -12.57 11.16
CA PHE A 94 -6.70 -12.38 12.43
C PHE A 94 -7.47 -11.06 12.48
N ALA A 95 -6.96 -9.97 11.91
CA ALA A 95 -7.67 -8.70 11.86
C ALA A 95 -9.02 -8.84 11.14
N TYR A 96 -9.03 -9.56 10.01
CA TYR A 96 -10.24 -9.84 9.25
C TYR A 96 -11.23 -10.80 9.94
N LYS A 97 -10.72 -11.69 10.79
CA LYS A 97 -11.57 -12.56 11.62
C LYS A 97 -12.17 -11.75 12.79
N TRP A 98 -11.35 -10.97 13.45
CA TRP A 98 -11.76 -10.21 14.64
C TRP A 98 -12.72 -9.08 14.31
N ILE A 99 -12.55 -8.39 13.19
CA ILE A 99 -13.45 -7.28 12.82
C ILE A 99 -14.92 -7.73 12.77
N LEU A 100 -15.20 -8.97 12.34
CA LEU A 100 -16.57 -9.49 12.28
C LEU A 100 -17.24 -9.60 13.65
N SER A 101 -16.46 -9.83 14.70
CA SER A 101 -16.96 -9.89 16.09
C SER A 101 -16.85 -8.57 16.83
N LEU A 102 -15.98 -7.68 16.41
CA LEU A 102 -15.68 -6.42 17.08
C LEU A 102 -16.25 -5.19 16.37
N GLU A 103 -16.90 -5.35 15.21
CA GLU A 103 -17.38 -4.24 14.38
C GLU A 103 -18.28 -3.25 15.14
N ASN A 104 -19.00 -3.69 16.18
CA ASN A 104 -19.88 -2.83 16.97
C ASN A 104 -19.11 -1.85 17.88
N ASN A 105 -17.81 -2.05 18.08
CA ASN A 105 -16.96 -1.15 18.85
C ASN A 105 -16.49 0.06 18.03
N PHE A 106 -16.74 0.06 16.73
CA PHE A 106 -16.26 1.06 15.80
C PHE A 106 -17.41 1.69 15.02
N ASP A 107 -17.26 2.94 14.62
CA ASP A 107 -18.24 3.67 13.80
C ASP A 107 -18.06 3.34 12.31
N PHE A 108 -16.82 3.24 11.85
CA PHE A 108 -16.47 2.95 10.45
C PHE A 108 -15.33 1.95 10.34
N VAL A 109 -15.28 1.24 9.21
CA VAL A 109 -14.21 0.33 8.81
C VAL A 109 -13.73 0.70 7.42
N VAL A 110 -12.54 1.27 7.31
CA VAL A 110 -11.89 1.59 6.04
C VAL A 110 -11.15 0.36 5.54
N THR A 111 -11.42 -0.08 4.33
CA THR A 111 -10.86 -1.32 3.78
C THR A 111 -10.90 -1.37 2.26
N HIS A 112 -10.09 -2.26 1.67
CA HIS A 112 -10.12 -2.63 0.25
C HIS A 112 -10.92 -3.93 -0.01
N ASP A 113 -11.28 -4.67 1.04
CA ASP A 113 -11.86 -6.02 0.95
C ASP A 113 -13.34 -5.98 0.56
N GLU A 114 -13.65 -6.45 -0.65
CA GLU A 114 -15.01 -6.45 -1.22
C GLU A 114 -16.03 -7.22 -0.35
N SER A 115 -15.59 -8.29 0.32
CA SER A 115 -16.49 -9.07 1.19
C SER A 115 -16.92 -8.31 2.45
N LEU A 116 -16.08 -7.39 2.91
CA LEU A 116 -16.43 -6.47 3.99
C LEU A 116 -17.23 -5.28 3.46
N LEU A 117 -16.85 -4.70 2.33
CA LEU A 117 -17.55 -3.58 1.71
C LEU A 117 -19.04 -3.92 1.41
N SER A 118 -19.33 -5.14 0.99
CA SER A 118 -20.69 -5.62 0.74
C SER A 118 -21.59 -5.69 1.99
N ARG A 119 -21.06 -5.55 3.22
CA ARG A 119 -21.80 -5.61 4.47
C ARG A 119 -22.62 -4.35 4.77
N GLY A 120 -22.29 -3.22 4.15
CA GLY A 120 -23.09 -2.00 4.29
C GLY A 120 -22.28 -0.70 4.43
N PRO A 121 -22.96 0.43 4.64
CA PRO A 121 -22.39 1.78 4.54
C PRO A 121 -21.36 2.12 5.64
N LYS A 122 -21.25 1.31 6.67
CA LYS A 122 -20.21 1.39 7.69
C LYS A 122 -18.82 1.09 7.13
N TYR A 123 -18.74 0.26 6.09
CA TYR A 123 -17.52 -0.14 5.44
C TYR A 123 -17.18 0.82 4.30
N LEU A 124 -16.03 1.46 4.40
CA LEU A 124 -15.60 2.54 3.50
C LEU A 124 -14.49 2.04 2.59
N LYS A 125 -14.67 2.20 1.28
CA LYS A 125 -13.72 1.71 0.28
C LYS A 125 -12.50 2.64 0.15
N VAL A 126 -11.32 2.04 0.18
CA VAL A 126 -10.06 2.61 -0.30
C VAL A 126 -9.32 1.58 -1.14
N ALA A 127 -8.53 2.03 -2.12
CA ALA A 127 -7.52 1.18 -2.74
C ALA A 127 -6.30 1.15 -1.80
N SER A 128 -6.02 0.02 -1.21
CA SER A 128 -5.04 -0.08 -0.12
C SER A 128 -3.88 -1.00 -0.49
N PRO A 129 -2.67 -0.71 -0.01
CA PRO A 129 -2.21 0.53 0.60
C PRO A 129 -1.52 1.48 -0.42
N GLY A 130 -2.30 2.18 -1.24
CA GLY A 130 -1.79 3.16 -2.21
C GLY A 130 -0.88 4.20 -1.53
N THR A 131 0.43 4.04 -1.69
CA THR A 131 1.49 4.89 -1.12
C THR A 131 2.73 4.85 -2.02
N THR A 132 3.78 5.57 -1.67
CA THR A 132 5.06 5.57 -2.38
C THR A 132 6.23 5.67 -1.40
N TRP A 133 7.34 5.00 -1.74
CA TRP A 133 8.63 5.17 -1.07
C TRP A 133 9.57 6.07 -1.87
N ILE A 134 9.16 6.52 -3.05
CA ILE A 134 9.97 7.41 -3.90
C ILE A 134 9.62 8.86 -3.56
N PRO A 135 10.58 9.67 -3.09
CA PRO A 135 10.39 11.09 -2.86
C PRO A 135 9.98 11.83 -4.15
N ASP A 136 9.25 12.94 -4.00
CA ASP A 136 8.70 13.67 -5.16
C ASP A 136 9.80 14.18 -6.10
N GLU A 137 10.95 14.61 -5.56
CA GLU A 137 12.11 15.08 -6.34
C GLU A 137 12.80 13.97 -7.15
N LYS A 138 12.55 12.69 -6.79
CA LYS A 138 13.05 11.50 -7.52
C LYS A 138 12.00 10.91 -8.45
N SER A 139 10.77 11.44 -8.46
CA SER A 139 9.68 10.95 -9.28
C SER A 139 9.69 11.60 -10.65
N LYS A 140 10.07 10.86 -11.67
CA LYS A 140 10.01 11.31 -13.09
C LYS A 140 10.03 10.11 -14.04
N VAL A 141 9.61 10.32 -15.27
CA VAL A 141 9.83 9.36 -16.34
C VAL A 141 11.31 9.46 -16.74
N TYR A 142 12.09 8.47 -16.35
CA TYR A 142 13.52 8.40 -16.61
C TYR A 142 13.79 7.84 -18.01
N ASP A 143 14.93 8.24 -18.62
CA ASP A 143 15.47 7.54 -19.79
C ASP A 143 15.93 6.14 -19.36
N LYS A 144 15.64 5.14 -20.19
CA LYS A 144 15.90 3.74 -19.88
C LYS A 144 17.18 3.27 -20.54
N THR A 145 18.03 2.55 -19.81
CA THR A 145 19.32 2.02 -20.26
C THR A 145 19.43 0.52 -20.05
N LYS A 146 18.45 -0.08 -19.38
CA LYS A 146 18.38 -1.50 -19.03
C LYS A 146 16.97 -2.04 -19.31
N LEU A 147 16.87 -3.34 -19.58
CA LEU A 147 15.60 -3.93 -19.98
C LEU A 147 14.73 -4.29 -18.79
N LEU A 148 15.24 -5.03 -17.80
CA LEU A 148 14.41 -5.68 -16.79
C LEU A 148 15.03 -5.66 -15.39
N SER A 149 14.21 -5.33 -14.38
CA SER A 149 14.53 -5.52 -12.96
C SER A 149 13.53 -6.44 -12.27
N HIS A 150 13.97 -7.07 -11.18
CA HIS A 150 13.10 -7.83 -10.28
C HIS A 150 13.46 -7.51 -8.82
N ILE A 151 12.46 -7.06 -8.05
CA ILE A 151 12.62 -6.71 -6.65
C ILE A 151 11.98 -7.79 -5.78
N ALA A 152 12.79 -8.48 -4.96
CA ALA A 152 12.32 -9.51 -4.06
C ALA A 152 12.97 -9.42 -2.69
N SER A 153 12.17 -9.61 -1.63
CA SER A 153 12.66 -9.78 -0.26
C SER A 153 12.67 -11.26 0.12
N ASP A 154 13.35 -11.59 1.21
CA ASP A 154 13.42 -12.93 1.82
C ASP A 154 12.10 -13.37 2.50
N LYS A 155 11.11 -12.46 2.63
CA LYS A 155 9.79 -12.76 3.20
C LYS A 155 9.06 -13.87 2.43
N ALA A 156 8.35 -14.76 3.17
CA ALA A 156 7.61 -15.89 2.57
C ALA A 156 6.18 -16.06 3.13
N TRP A 157 5.62 -15.03 3.77
CA TRP A 157 4.39 -15.14 4.58
C TRP A 157 3.12 -15.27 3.73
N CYS A 158 3.08 -14.64 2.56
CA CYS A 158 1.90 -14.59 1.70
C CYS A 158 2.17 -15.23 0.33
N GLN A 159 1.12 -15.32 -0.49
CA GLN A 159 1.21 -15.90 -1.84
C GLN A 159 2.19 -15.14 -2.72
N GLY A 160 2.14 -13.81 -2.70
CA GLY A 160 3.01 -12.98 -3.51
C GLY A 160 4.48 -13.10 -3.13
N HIS A 161 4.80 -13.18 -1.83
CA HIS A 161 6.17 -13.43 -1.37
C HIS A 161 6.71 -14.73 -1.95
N ARG A 162 5.95 -15.85 -1.82
CA ARG A 162 6.36 -17.16 -2.36
C ARG A 162 6.48 -17.14 -3.88
N LEU A 163 5.57 -16.41 -4.55
CA LEU A 163 5.64 -16.26 -6.01
C LEU A 163 6.91 -15.54 -6.47
N ARG A 164 7.34 -14.47 -5.76
CA ARG A 164 8.61 -13.78 -6.05
C ARG A 164 9.79 -14.74 -6.00
N HIS A 165 9.88 -15.61 -4.96
CA HIS A 165 10.94 -16.62 -4.86
C HIS A 165 10.91 -17.66 -6.00
N ILE A 166 9.69 -18.09 -6.39
CA ILE A 166 9.54 -19.01 -7.54
C ILE A 166 10.02 -18.32 -8.82
N ILE A 167 9.59 -17.08 -9.05
CA ILE A 167 9.99 -16.29 -10.23
C ILE A 167 11.51 -16.14 -10.27
N THR A 168 12.15 -15.71 -9.17
CA THR A 168 13.61 -15.57 -9.09
C THR A 168 14.31 -16.83 -9.58
N LYS A 169 13.97 -18.01 -8.99
CA LYS A 169 14.58 -19.29 -9.38
C LYS A 169 14.36 -19.68 -10.84
N MET A 170 13.26 -19.23 -11.43
CA MET A 170 12.93 -19.54 -12.84
C MET A 170 13.69 -18.69 -13.85
N ILE A 171 14.08 -17.47 -13.46
CA ILE A 171 14.62 -16.49 -14.38
C ILE A 171 16.11 -16.19 -14.19
N GLU A 172 16.68 -16.44 -13.00
CA GLU A 172 18.06 -16.06 -12.62
C GLU A 172 19.17 -16.57 -13.56
N ASN A 173 18.97 -17.71 -14.21
CA ASN A 173 19.94 -18.29 -15.17
C ASN A 173 19.42 -18.34 -16.61
N ARG A 174 18.31 -17.65 -16.90
CA ARG A 174 17.62 -17.75 -18.18
C ARG A 174 17.48 -16.43 -18.90
N PHE A 175 17.38 -15.34 -18.16
CA PHE A 175 17.15 -13.99 -18.69
C PHE A 175 18.18 -13.03 -18.11
N ASP A 176 18.48 -11.96 -18.85
CA ASP A 176 19.27 -10.84 -18.35
C ASP A 176 18.38 -9.96 -17.47
N VAL A 177 18.51 -10.11 -16.15
CA VAL A 177 17.66 -9.46 -15.12
C VAL A 177 18.55 -8.97 -13.98
N ASP A 178 18.39 -7.72 -13.60
CA ASP A 178 18.99 -7.20 -12.38
C ASP A 178 18.08 -7.48 -11.18
N PHE A 179 18.63 -8.11 -10.16
CA PHE A 179 17.92 -8.48 -8.94
C PHE A 179 18.22 -7.51 -7.80
N TRP A 180 17.16 -7.12 -7.09
CA TRP A 180 17.20 -6.18 -5.99
C TRP A 180 16.43 -6.70 -4.78
N GLY A 181 16.79 -6.23 -3.57
CA GLY A 181 16.13 -6.57 -2.31
C GLY A 181 16.98 -7.39 -1.37
N SER A 182 16.46 -7.76 -0.19
CA SER A 182 17.22 -8.31 0.93
C SER A 182 17.99 -9.60 0.65
N SER A 183 17.64 -10.32 -0.41
CA SER A 183 18.39 -11.52 -0.85
C SER A 183 19.45 -11.21 -1.92
N PHE A 184 19.61 -9.96 -2.33
CA PHE A 184 20.46 -9.51 -3.45
C PHE A 184 21.15 -8.18 -3.11
N GLU A 185 21.05 -7.19 -4.00
CA GLU A 185 21.52 -5.85 -3.72
C GLU A 185 20.48 -5.08 -2.89
N GLU A 186 20.83 -4.82 -1.62
CA GLU A 186 19.95 -4.09 -0.69
C GLU A 186 19.90 -2.60 -1.02
N PHE A 187 18.78 -1.97 -0.66
CA PHE A 187 18.57 -0.53 -0.80
C PHE A 187 17.75 0.01 0.38
N GLU A 188 17.96 1.28 0.70
CA GLU A 188 17.07 2.01 1.63
C GLU A 188 15.74 2.35 0.92
N LYS A 189 14.64 2.45 1.70
CA LYS A 189 13.31 2.77 1.13
C LYS A 189 13.34 3.99 0.19
N LYS A 190 13.99 5.08 0.62
CA LYS A 190 14.14 6.32 -0.17
C LYS A 190 14.91 6.15 -1.49
N ASP A 191 15.73 5.11 -1.58
CA ASP A 191 16.59 4.81 -2.73
C ASP A 191 15.98 3.75 -3.67
N LYS A 192 14.77 3.29 -3.39
CA LYS A 192 14.04 2.31 -4.22
C LYS A 192 13.94 2.73 -5.70
N TYR A 193 13.97 4.03 -6.00
CA TYR A 193 13.99 4.50 -7.38
C TYR A 193 15.19 3.97 -8.18
N LEU A 194 16.32 3.61 -7.55
CA LEU A 194 17.50 3.03 -8.21
C LEU A 194 17.18 1.65 -8.84
N CYS A 195 16.27 0.89 -8.19
CA CYS A 195 15.83 -0.40 -8.68
C CYS A 195 14.91 -0.31 -9.91
N LEU A 196 14.48 0.90 -10.26
CA LEU A 196 13.41 1.14 -11.26
C LEU A 196 13.82 2.15 -12.34
N LYS A 197 14.59 3.19 -12.00
CA LYS A 197 14.80 4.35 -12.86
C LYS A 197 15.41 4.02 -14.23
N ASP A 198 16.33 3.06 -14.28
CA ASP A 198 17.09 2.72 -15.48
C ASP A 198 16.43 1.63 -16.33
N TYR A 199 15.36 0.97 -15.82
CA TYR A 199 14.76 -0.21 -16.42
C TYR A 199 13.49 0.11 -17.20
N CYS A 200 13.39 -0.47 -18.41
CA CYS A 200 12.17 -0.45 -19.22
C CYS A 200 11.01 -1.10 -18.48
N PHE A 201 11.27 -2.29 -17.89
CA PHE A 201 10.28 -3.12 -17.23
C PHE A 201 10.74 -3.53 -15.84
N SER A 202 9.77 -3.80 -14.95
CA SER A 202 10.04 -4.40 -13.64
C SER A 202 8.98 -5.45 -13.30
N ILE A 203 9.41 -6.64 -12.83
CA ILE A 203 8.49 -7.67 -12.37
C ILE A 203 7.91 -7.23 -11.03
N THR A 204 6.61 -6.95 -11.04
CA THR A 204 5.88 -6.30 -9.95
C THR A 204 4.79 -7.22 -9.41
N VAL A 205 5.06 -7.86 -8.26
CA VAL A 205 4.19 -8.87 -7.66
C VAL A 205 3.64 -8.35 -6.33
N MET A 206 2.31 -8.26 -6.22
CA MET A 206 1.63 -7.87 -4.97
C MET A 206 1.66 -9.00 -3.94
N ASN A 207 1.35 -8.71 -2.68
CA ASN A 207 1.27 -9.72 -1.62
C ASN A 207 0.12 -10.70 -1.83
N ALA A 208 -0.98 -10.24 -2.43
CA ALA A 208 -2.15 -11.05 -2.80
C ALA A 208 -2.72 -10.60 -4.16
N LYS A 209 -3.45 -11.48 -4.82
CA LYS A 209 -4.19 -11.22 -6.04
C LYS A 209 -5.66 -11.06 -5.70
N ILE A 210 -6.06 -9.84 -5.41
CA ILE A 210 -7.42 -9.46 -4.98
C ILE A 210 -7.76 -8.06 -5.50
N ASP A 211 -9.04 -7.76 -5.60
CA ASP A 211 -9.53 -6.44 -6.02
C ASP A 211 -9.12 -5.33 -5.06
N ASN A 212 -8.97 -4.13 -5.58
CA ASN A 212 -8.67 -2.88 -4.87
C ASN A 212 -7.37 -2.90 -4.04
N TYR A 213 -6.47 -3.86 -4.28
CA TYR A 213 -5.24 -4.02 -3.52
C TYR A 213 -4.01 -3.90 -4.40
N PHE A 214 -3.31 -2.80 -4.26
CA PHE A 214 -1.97 -2.58 -4.80
C PHE A 214 -1.15 -1.74 -3.82
N THR A 215 0.15 -2.00 -3.77
CA THR A 215 1.05 -1.40 -2.79
C THR A 215 1.96 -0.35 -3.45
N GLU A 216 2.81 0.24 -2.62
CA GLU A 216 3.89 1.11 -3.08
C GLU A 216 4.73 0.50 -4.20
N THR A 217 4.81 -0.83 -4.26
CA THR A 217 5.61 -1.52 -5.30
C THR A 217 5.10 -1.21 -6.71
N LEU A 218 3.80 -1.13 -6.91
CA LEU A 218 3.21 -0.73 -8.20
C LEU A 218 3.32 0.77 -8.44
N VAL A 219 2.98 1.57 -7.41
CA VAL A 219 3.00 3.04 -7.51
C VAL A 219 4.41 3.54 -7.83
N ASP A 220 5.42 3.01 -7.15
CA ASP A 220 6.83 3.35 -7.36
C ASP A 220 7.31 3.00 -8.77
N THR A 221 6.86 1.84 -9.29
CA THR A 221 7.17 1.44 -10.67
C THR A 221 6.66 2.47 -11.67
N PHE A 222 5.41 2.91 -11.55
CA PHE A 222 4.86 3.98 -12.38
C PHE A 222 5.57 5.32 -12.16
N ARG A 223 5.94 5.66 -10.91
CA ARG A 223 6.62 6.92 -10.57
C ARG A 223 8.03 7.06 -11.14
N CYS A 224 8.59 5.97 -11.65
CA CYS A 224 9.84 5.98 -12.42
C CYS A 224 9.64 5.90 -13.94
N GLY A 225 8.41 5.86 -14.42
CA GLY A 225 8.11 5.63 -15.84
C GLY A 225 8.51 4.23 -16.32
N THR A 226 8.60 3.27 -15.39
CA THR A 226 8.89 1.86 -15.65
C THR A 226 7.58 1.13 -15.87
N ILE A 227 7.53 0.20 -16.82
CA ILE A 227 6.33 -0.59 -17.10
C ILE A 227 6.33 -1.84 -16.22
N PRO A 228 5.29 -2.03 -15.37
CA PRO A 228 5.19 -3.22 -14.55
C PRO A 228 4.81 -4.45 -15.36
N ILE A 229 5.53 -5.58 -15.14
CA ILE A 229 5.08 -6.91 -15.46
C ILE A 229 4.37 -7.43 -14.21
N PHE A 230 3.04 -7.37 -14.21
CA PHE A 230 2.22 -7.27 -13.01
C PHE A 230 1.45 -8.55 -12.67
N TRP A 231 1.52 -8.93 -11.39
CA TRP A 231 0.64 -9.90 -10.76
C TRP A 231 0.04 -9.31 -9.48
N GLY A 232 -1.29 -9.20 -9.40
CA GLY A 232 -1.95 -8.59 -8.24
C GLY A 232 -3.38 -8.19 -8.54
N CYS A 233 -3.78 -6.99 -8.16
CA CYS A 233 -5.11 -6.41 -8.26
C CYS A 233 -5.85 -6.79 -9.55
N GLU A 234 -7.00 -7.48 -9.43
CA GLU A 234 -7.70 -7.98 -10.62
C GLU A 234 -8.46 -6.88 -11.33
N ASN A 235 -9.06 -5.96 -10.60
CA ASN A 235 -9.75 -4.78 -11.13
C ASN A 235 -8.82 -3.56 -11.33
N LEU A 236 -7.57 -3.78 -11.70
CA LEU A 236 -6.56 -2.72 -11.87
C LEU A 236 -7.01 -1.62 -12.83
N GLY A 237 -7.80 -1.95 -13.86
CA GLY A 237 -8.32 -1.01 -14.83
C GLY A 237 -9.24 0.07 -14.25
N GLU A 238 -9.77 -0.08 -13.03
CA GLU A 238 -10.49 0.97 -12.32
C GLU A 238 -9.56 2.10 -11.81
N TYR A 239 -8.25 1.83 -11.71
CA TYR A 239 -7.25 2.71 -11.09
C TYR A 239 -6.21 3.20 -12.09
N PHE A 240 -5.80 2.37 -13.05
CA PHE A 240 -4.71 2.64 -13.98
C PHE A 240 -5.04 2.18 -15.40
N ASN A 241 -4.38 2.76 -16.39
CA ASN A 241 -4.50 2.34 -17.77
C ASN A 241 -3.77 0.99 -17.98
N GLU A 242 -4.52 -0.09 -18.20
CA GLU A 242 -3.96 -1.43 -18.37
C GLU A 242 -3.10 -1.61 -19.63
N LYS A 243 -3.20 -0.71 -20.63
CA LYS A 243 -2.29 -0.71 -21.80
C LYS A 243 -0.85 -0.37 -21.40
N GLY A 244 -0.63 0.26 -20.25
CA GLY A 244 0.69 0.53 -19.68
C GLY A 244 1.18 -0.55 -18.71
N VAL A 245 0.61 -1.78 -18.78
CA VAL A 245 0.90 -2.89 -17.85
C VAL A 245 0.96 -4.20 -18.64
N LEU A 246 1.94 -5.06 -18.36
CA LEU A 246 2.01 -6.42 -18.87
C LEU A 246 1.53 -7.37 -17.76
N ARG A 247 0.32 -7.91 -17.88
CA ARG A 247 -0.26 -8.79 -16.83
C ARG A 247 0.12 -10.25 -17.08
N PHE A 248 0.38 -10.96 -15.98
CA PHE A 248 0.48 -12.42 -15.97
C PHE A 248 -0.32 -13.02 -14.81
N ASN A 249 -0.81 -14.23 -14.98
CA ASN A 249 -1.57 -14.96 -13.94
C ASN A 249 -0.81 -16.17 -13.42
N ASN A 250 0.15 -16.64 -14.16
CA ASN A 250 0.94 -17.84 -13.84
C ASN A 250 2.37 -17.74 -14.43
N PRO A 251 3.29 -18.56 -13.93
CA PRO A 251 4.69 -18.52 -14.38
C PRO A 251 4.89 -18.75 -15.87
N LYS A 252 4.03 -19.50 -16.57
CA LYS A 252 4.17 -19.74 -18.01
C LYS A 252 3.89 -18.47 -18.81
N GLU A 253 2.84 -17.73 -18.43
CA GLU A 253 2.54 -16.44 -19.02
C GLU A 253 3.67 -15.42 -18.78
N LEU A 254 4.25 -15.39 -17.57
CA LEU A 254 5.42 -14.57 -17.29
C LEU A 254 6.58 -14.89 -18.24
N ILE A 255 6.95 -16.17 -18.39
CA ILE A 255 8.04 -16.58 -19.29
C ILE A 255 7.76 -16.14 -20.73
N HIS A 256 6.54 -16.32 -21.22
CA HIS A 256 6.15 -15.87 -22.56
C HIS A 256 6.29 -14.34 -22.73
N ILE A 257 5.94 -13.56 -21.70
CA ILE A 257 6.16 -12.11 -21.70
C ILE A 257 7.65 -11.81 -21.78
N LEU A 258 8.48 -12.44 -20.94
CA LEU A 258 9.92 -12.19 -20.85
C LEU A 258 10.65 -12.54 -22.16
N GLU A 259 10.24 -13.61 -22.88
CA GLU A 259 10.77 -14.01 -24.18
C GLU A 259 10.48 -12.99 -25.28
N ASN A 260 9.50 -12.11 -25.10
CA ASN A 260 9.06 -11.10 -26.08
C ASN A 260 9.32 -9.65 -25.61
N LEU A 261 10.13 -9.45 -24.56
CA LEU A 261 10.51 -8.11 -24.11
C LEU A 261 11.57 -7.51 -25.03
N SER A 262 11.39 -6.22 -25.34
CA SER A 262 12.38 -5.43 -26.04
C SER A 262 12.25 -3.93 -25.70
N GLU A 263 13.26 -3.14 -26.04
CA GLU A 263 13.18 -1.69 -25.92
C GLU A 263 12.09 -1.11 -26.82
N GLU A 264 11.89 -1.64 -28.04
CA GLU A 264 10.82 -1.22 -28.92
C GLU A 264 9.47 -1.39 -28.27
N LYS A 265 9.24 -2.52 -27.57
CA LYS A 265 8.02 -2.78 -26.82
C LYS A 265 7.79 -1.75 -25.71
N TYR A 266 8.85 -1.34 -25.02
CA TYR A 266 8.77 -0.26 -24.05
C TYR A 266 8.31 1.05 -24.70
N TYR A 267 8.91 1.44 -25.83
CA TYR A 267 8.55 2.70 -26.50
C TYR A 267 7.13 2.68 -27.08
N GLU A 268 6.62 1.54 -27.55
CA GLU A 268 5.22 1.36 -27.94
C GLU A 268 4.26 1.63 -26.74
N MET A 269 4.63 1.19 -25.55
CA MET A 269 3.82 1.31 -24.33
C MET A 269 4.06 2.63 -23.57
N LEU A 270 5.10 3.38 -23.90
CA LEU A 270 5.51 4.60 -23.17
C LEU A 270 4.41 5.66 -23.05
N PRO A 271 3.51 5.90 -24.03
CA PRO A 271 2.41 6.84 -23.85
C PRO A 271 1.51 6.45 -22.66
N TYR A 272 1.17 5.18 -22.52
CA TYR A 272 0.35 4.65 -21.43
C TYR A 272 1.10 4.61 -20.09
N ALA A 273 2.43 4.36 -20.12
CA ALA A 273 3.27 4.47 -18.92
C ALA A 273 3.30 5.91 -18.39
N LYS A 274 3.30 6.93 -19.27
CA LYS A 274 3.20 8.35 -18.90
C LYS A 274 1.83 8.71 -18.32
N GLU A 275 0.76 8.12 -18.81
CA GLU A 275 -0.58 8.27 -18.23
C GLU A 275 -0.58 7.68 -16.80
N ASN A 276 -0.08 6.47 -16.62
CA ASN A 276 0.02 5.83 -15.31
C ASN A 276 0.96 6.56 -14.36
N PHE A 277 2.07 7.13 -14.84
CA PHE A 277 2.92 8.04 -14.05
C PHE A 277 2.13 9.21 -13.48
N ASN A 278 1.27 9.84 -14.28
CA ASN A 278 0.45 10.97 -13.81
C ASN A 278 -0.65 10.50 -12.84
N THR A 279 -1.29 9.37 -13.12
CA THR A 279 -2.32 8.79 -12.26
C THR A 279 -1.75 8.36 -10.90
N ALA A 280 -0.53 7.81 -10.87
CA ALA A 280 0.15 7.37 -9.66
C ALA A 280 0.35 8.48 -8.61
N LYS A 281 0.35 9.75 -9.01
CA LYS A 281 0.40 10.91 -8.10
C LYS A 281 -0.79 10.95 -7.13
N ASN A 282 -1.93 10.35 -7.50
CA ASN A 282 -3.13 10.29 -6.66
C ASN A 282 -3.03 9.20 -5.57
N TYR A 283 -2.01 8.33 -5.65
CA TYR A 283 -1.83 7.18 -4.76
C TYR A 283 -0.51 7.26 -3.99
N THR A 284 -0.01 8.45 -3.73
CA THR A 284 1.26 8.65 -3.02
C THR A 284 1.10 8.76 -1.52
N GLN A 285 -0.13 8.98 -1.03
CA GLN A 285 -0.40 9.25 0.38
C GLN A 285 -1.78 8.71 0.80
N ILE A 286 -1.78 7.49 1.36
CA ILE A 286 -3.01 6.81 1.81
C ILE A 286 -3.64 7.50 3.02
N ASP A 287 -2.83 8.10 3.89
CA ASP A 287 -3.27 8.75 5.13
C ASP A 287 -4.33 9.81 4.86
N ASP A 288 -4.07 10.70 3.91
CA ASP A 288 -5.00 11.75 3.52
C ASP A 288 -6.28 11.18 2.88
N THR A 289 -6.15 10.07 2.13
CA THR A 289 -7.29 9.38 1.52
C THR A 289 -8.18 8.73 2.58
N VAL A 290 -7.58 8.07 3.58
CA VAL A 290 -8.30 7.47 4.72
C VAL A 290 -9.09 8.55 5.45
N LEU A 291 -8.45 9.69 5.78
CA LEU A 291 -9.15 10.80 6.42
C LEU A 291 -10.33 11.31 5.59
N GLU A 292 -10.15 11.50 4.27
CA GLU A 292 -11.22 12.01 3.40
C GLU A 292 -12.46 11.09 3.36
N VAL A 293 -12.26 9.78 3.24
CA VAL A 293 -13.41 8.85 3.20
C VAL A 293 -14.14 8.82 4.53
N ILE A 294 -13.41 8.93 5.66
CA ILE A 294 -14.01 9.04 7.00
C ILE A 294 -14.85 10.30 7.12
N LEU A 295 -14.30 11.46 6.76
CA LEU A 295 -15.01 12.75 6.86
C LEU A 295 -16.28 12.76 6.01
N ARG A 296 -16.23 12.26 4.77
CA ARG A 296 -17.40 12.12 3.91
C ARG A 296 -18.48 11.20 4.50
N ALA A 297 -18.07 10.14 5.18
CA ALA A 297 -19.01 9.24 5.86
C ALA A 297 -19.68 9.91 7.07
N ILE A 298 -18.90 10.65 7.87
CA ILE A 298 -19.43 11.45 9.00
C ILE A 298 -20.45 12.48 8.52
N GLU A 299 -20.16 13.22 7.44
CA GLU A 299 -21.07 14.22 6.86
C GLU A 299 -22.37 13.57 6.35
N ARG A 300 -22.27 12.43 5.65
CA ARG A 300 -23.46 11.68 5.20
C ARG A 300 -24.38 11.28 6.36
N ASN A 301 -23.79 10.78 7.45
CA ASN A 301 -24.54 10.36 8.63
C ASN A 301 -25.23 11.54 9.33
N LYS A 302 -24.61 12.74 9.37
CA LYS A 302 -25.21 13.94 9.92
C LYS A 302 -26.42 14.43 9.10
N ASN A 303 -26.36 14.28 7.78
CA ASN A 303 -27.43 14.72 6.87
C ASN A 303 -28.60 13.72 6.80
N ALA A 304 -28.42 12.50 7.33
CA ALA A 304 -29.45 11.46 7.38
C ALA A 304 -30.24 11.43 8.71
N GLN A 305 -29.82 12.20 9.71
CA GLN A 305 -30.49 12.44 11.00
C GLN A 305 -31.32 13.71 10.96
#